data_904d845ddb2ee3e430787ba3adf4b1bc
#
_entry.id   904d845ddb2ee3e430787ba3adf4b1bc
#
_cell.length_a   1.000
_cell.length_b   1.000
_cell.length_c   1.000
_cell.angle_alpha   90.00
_cell.angle_beta   90.00
_cell.angle_gamma   90.00
#
_symmetry.space_group_name_H-M   'P 1'
#
loop_
_entity.id
_entity.type
_entity.pdbx_description
1 polymer ?
#
loop_
_entity_poly.entity_id
_entity_poly.type
_entity_poly.pdbx_seq_one_letter_code
_entity_poly.pdbx_strand_id
1 'polypeptide(L)'
;KQIFGMASGLIIMLITSAIDYNWILKFNWIIYVGNIFLLFSIFLLGDDAGGATRWIQVGPIRFQPSELSKILLILFFAYFIQKNQEKLNTLKVFLMMLVLSGIPIILIKKQPALSTSIITAIVICGIWFLGGLSYKVIGSVLAVAIPTFIGSIILIVTKGKSFLEPYQYLRVMSWIQPKKYAMSALQQQNSIMAIGSGQLFGKGLNNTGAASMKNGNFIAESHTDFIFSIAGEELGFVGCMIIIGLLLVIVIECIMIARKSKGLAGKLIAGGMATLLVSQSF
;
A
#
# COMPACT_ATOMS: atom_id res chain seq x y z
N LYS A 1 -1.73 22.78 -4.49
CA LYS A 1 -0.93 21.53 -4.42
C LYS A 1 -1.58 20.40 -5.22
N GLN A 2 -2.89 20.13 -5.09
CA GLN A 2 -3.59 19.05 -5.78
C GLN A 2 -3.56 19.17 -7.31
N ILE A 3 -3.83 20.35 -7.87
CA ILE A 3 -3.77 20.59 -9.32
C ILE A 3 -2.37 20.33 -9.87
N PHE A 4 -1.34 20.77 -9.14
CA PHE A 4 0.05 20.52 -9.52
C PHE A 4 0.37 19.02 -9.51
N GLY A 5 -0.07 18.30 -8.46
CA GLY A 5 0.10 16.84 -8.37
C GLY A 5 -0.61 16.11 -9.51
N MET A 6 -1.83 16.52 -9.87
CA MET A 6 -2.59 15.95 -10.98
C MET A 6 -1.93 16.20 -12.34
N ALA A 7 -1.48 17.43 -12.58
CA ALA A 7 -0.79 17.80 -13.83
C ALA A 7 0.54 17.03 -13.98
N SER A 8 1.36 16.97 -12.91
CA SER A 8 2.62 16.23 -12.93
C SER A 8 2.39 14.72 -13.10
N GLY A 9 1.35 14.15 -12.46
CA GLY A 9 0.98 12.75 -12.64
C GLY A 9 0.58 12.43 -14.08
N LEU A 10 -0.21 13.29 -14.73
CA LEU A 10 -0.57 13.14 -16.15
C LEU A 10 0.66 13.18 -17.07
N ILE A 11 1.58 14.12 -16.83
CA ILE A 11 2.81 14.22 -17.60
C ILE A 11 3.65 12.95 -17.45
N ILE A 12 3.84 12.47 -16.21
CA ILE A 12 4.59 11.22 -15.93
C ILE A 12 3.91 10.03 -16.61
N MET A 13 2.58 9.94 -16.56
CA MET A 13 1.81 8.90 -17.23
C MET A 13 2.05 8.88 -18.74
N LEU A 14 2.00 10.06 -19.40
CA LEU A 14 2.26 10.17 -20.85
C LEU A 14 3.70 9.79 -21.20
N ILE A 15 4.69 10.25 -20.43
CA ILE A 15 6.10 9.92 -20.63
C ILE A 15 6.30 8.39 -20.47
N THR A 16 5.78 7.80 -19.40
CA THR A 16 5.96 6.36 -19.14
C THR A 16 5.22 5.50 -20.17
N SER A 17 4.10 5.95 -20.71
CA SER A 17 3.38 5.25 -21.76
C SER A 17 4.13 5.19 -23.10
N ALA A 18 5.00 6.18 -23.36
CA ALA A 18 5.82 6.25 -24.58
C ALA A 18 7.11 5.41 -24.48
N ILE A 19 7.49 4.96 -23.27
CA ILE A 19 8.72 4.18 -23.06
C ILE A 19 8.39 2.68 -23.13
N ASP A 20 9.16 1.94 -23.94
CA ASP A 20 9.06 0.48 -23.93
C ASP A 20 9.57 -0.08 -22.58
N TYR A 21 8.67 -0.71 -21.83
CA TYR A 21 9.01 -1.32 -20.53
C TYR A 21 10.11 -2.38 -20.66
N ASN A 22 10.27 -3.05 -21.81
CA ASN A 22 11.35 -4.01 -22.03
C ASN A 22 12.74 -3.36 -21.95
N TRP A 23 12.84 -2.09 -22.35
CA TRP A 23 14.08 -1.34 -22.20
C TRP A 23 14.38 -1.06 -20.72
N ILE A 24 13.39 -0.67 -19.93
CA ILE A 24 13.53 -0.44 -18.48
C ILE A 24 13.96 -1.74 -17.78
N LEU A 25 13.37 -2.86 -18.16
CA LEU A 25 13.65 -4.16 -17.54
C LEU A 25 15.08 -4.67 -17.76
N LYS A 26 15.78 -4.19 -18.79
CA LYS A 26 17.22 -4.50 -18.98
C LYS A 26 18.09 -4.03 -17.82
N PHE A 27 17.67 -2.95 -17.14
CA PHE A 27 18.35 -2.39 -15.97
C PHE A 27 17.90 -2.98 -14.64
N ASN A 28 17.33 -4.16 -14.65
CA ASN A 28 16.70 -4.83 -13.51
C ASN A 28 17.50 -4.74 -12.20
N TRP A 29 18.79 -5.10 -12.23
CA TRP A 29 19.65 -5.06 -11.04
C TRP A 29 19.93 -3.62 -10.58
N ILE A 30 20.05 -2.67 -11.50
CA ILE A 30 20.21 -1.25 -11.18
C ILE A 30 18.95 -0.74 -10.49
N ILE A 31 17.77 -1.13 -10.98
CA ILE A 31 16.49 -0.81 -10.36
C ILE A 31 16.43 -1.33 -8.91
N TYR A 32 16.85 -2.58 -8.70
CA TYR A 32 16.83 -3.17 -7.35
C TYR A 32 17.81 -2.51 -6.40
N VAL A 33 19.06 -2.31 -6.82
CA VAL A 33 20.09 -1.66 -6.00
C VAL A 33 19.69 -0.21 -5.72
N GLY A 34 19.21 0.52 -6.74
CA GLY A 34 18.67 1.88 -6.59
C GLY A 34 17.50 1.94 -5.60
N ASN A 35 16.62 0.93 -5.62
CA ASN A 35 15.54 0.80 -4.65
C ASN A 35 16.05 0.63 -3.21
N ILE A 36 17.07 -0.20 -3.00
CA ILE A 36 17.67 -0.37 -1.67
C ILE A 36 18.31 0.94 -1.19
N PHE A 37 19.04 1.64 -2.06
CA PHE A 37 19.59 2.96 -1.74
C PHE A 37 18.51 3.97 -1.40
N LEU A 38 17.40 3.99 -2.18
CA LEU A 38 16.26 4.85 -1.93
C LEU A 38 15.63 4.58 -0.56
N LEU A 39 15.46 3.32 -0.18
CA LEU A 39 14.93 2.96 1.14
C LEU A 39 15.93 3.29 2.25
N PHE A 40 17.23 3.14 1.99
CA PHE A 40 18.27 3.46 2.96
C PHE A 40 18.41 4.98 3.20
N SER A 41 18.17 5.80 2.18
CA SER A 41 18.28 7.26 2.26
C SER A 41 17.36 7.88 3.33
N ILE A 42 16.26 7.22 3.68
CA ILE A 42 15.36 7.67 4.76
C ILE A 42 16.07 7.71 6.11
N PHE A 43 16.97 6.75 6.39
CA PHE A 43 17.72 6.72 7.66
C PHE A 43 18.74 7.86 7.78
N LEU A 44 19.11 8.48 6.64
CA LEU A 44 20.08 9.58 6.59
C LEU A 44 19.41 10.96 6.45
N LEU A 45 18.30 11.03 5.71
CA LEU A 45 17.66 12.27 5.27
C LEU A 45 16.18 12.38 5.70
N GLY A 46 15.68 11.40 6.46
CA GLY A 46 14.28 11.35 6.83
C GLY A 46 13.91 12.39 7.89
N ASP A 47 12.78 13.04 7.71
CA ASP A 47 12.16 13.92 8.70
C ASP A 47 11.26 13.13 9.64
N ASP A 48 11.36 13.43 10.94
CA ASP A 48 10.49 12.90 11.98
C ASP A 48 9.12 13.60 11.95
N ALA A 49 8.17 12.98 11.26
CA ALA A 49 6.79 13.44 11.27
C ALA A 49 5.90 12.44 12.03
N GLY A 50 5.35 12.87 13.16
CA GLY A 50 4.41 12.06 13.95
C GLY A 50 5.02 10.82 14.61
N GLY A 51 6.31 10.84 14.98
CA GLY A 51 7.00 9.72 15.65
C GLY A 51 7.49 8.61 14.71
N ALA A 52 7.55 8.87 13.41
CA ALA A 52 8.10 7.94 12.43
C ALA A 52 8.80 8.69 11.30
N THR A 53 10.07 8.33 11.03
CA THR A 53 10.85 8.80 9.89
C THR A 53 10.45 8.04 8.64
N ARG A 54 9.55 8.60 7.83
CA ARG A 54 9.02 7.94 6.61
C ARG A 54 9.09 8.82 5.38
N TRP A 55 9.28 10.12 5.57
CA TRP A 55 9.19 11.11 4.53
C TRP A 55 10.55 11.77 4.32
N ILE A 56 10.88 12.05 3.08
CA ILE A 56 11.99 12.91 2.70
C ILE A 56 11.38 14.22 2.22
N GLN A 57 11.76 15.33 2.82
CA GLN A 57 11.33 16.64 2.38
C GLN A 57 12.34 17.21 1.38
N VAL A 58 11.88 17.41 0.15
CA VAL A 58 12.67 18.07 -0.90
C VAL A 58 11.98 19.40 -1.24
N GLY A 59 12.38 20.46 -0.55
CA GLY A 59 11.71 21.76 -0.65
C GLY A 59 10.25 21.70 -0.17
N PRO A 60 9.27 22.13 -0.98
CA PRO A 60 7.86 22.12 -0.61
C PRO A 60 7.18 20.75 -0.79
N ILE A 61 7.88 19.76 -1.35
CA ILE A 61 7.34 18.43 -1.69
C ILE A 61 7.81 17.43 -0.66
N ARG A 62 6.86 16.70 -0.08
CA ARG A 62 7.14 15.53 0.75
C ARG A 62 7.04 14.27 -0.12
N PHE A 63 8.08 13.49 -0.12
CA PHE A 63 8.18 12.25 -0.88
C PHE A 63 8.37 11.06 0.07
N GLN A 64 7.60 9.99 -0.16
CA GLN A 64 7.72 8.76 0.61
C GLN A 64 8.41 7.68 -0.24
N PRO A 65 9.67 7.36 0.00
CA PRO A 65 10.43 6.38 -0.77
C PRO A 65 9.79 4.99 -0.85
N SER A 66 9.12 4.55 0.18
CA SER A 66 8.45 3.24 0.19
C SER A 66 7.29 3.13 -0.81
N GLU A 67 6.66 4.24 -1.22
CA GLU A 67 5.63 4.22 -2.27
C GLU A 67 6.23 3.90 -3.63
N LEU A 68 7.33 4.57 -3.98
CA LEU A 68 8.06 4.27 -5.22
C LEU A 68 8.69 2.87 -5.18
N SER A 69 9.18 2.44 -4.02
CA SER A 69 9.77 1.13 -3.82
C SER A 69 8.84 -0.01 -4.24
N LYS A 70 7.53 0.07 -3.97
CA LYS A 70 6.57 -0.95 -4.38
C LYS A 70 6.54 -1.12 -5.90
N ILE A 71 6.55 -0.01 -6.64
CA ILE A 71 6.57 -0.02 -8.11
C ILE A 71 7.89 -0.61 -8.64
N LEU A 72 9.02 -0.19 -8.07
CA LEU A 72 10.33 -0.70 -8.47
C LEU A 72 10.47 -2.21 -8.20
N LEU A 73 9.89 -2.70 -7.10
CA LEU A 73 9.86 -4.13 -6.78
C LEU A 73 8.95 -4.92 -7.75
N ILE A 74 7.84 -4.35 -8.19
CA ILE A 74 6.98 -4.96 -9.22
C ILE A 74 7.80 -5.15 -10.50
N LEU A 75 8.49 -4.11 -10.97
CA LEU A 75 9.32 -4.18 -12.18
C LEU A 75 10.46 -5.19 -12.01
N PHE A 76 11.14 -5.17 -10.87
CA PHE A 76 12.23 -6.09 -10.58
C PHE A 76 11.78 -7.54 -10.61
N PHE A 77 10.76 -7.90 -9.83
CA PHE A 77 10.29 -9.28 -9.74
C PHE A 77 9.64 -9.76 -11.03
N ALA A 78 8.97 -8.88 -11.79
CA ALA A 78 8.40 -9.23 -13.08
C ALA A 78 9.48 -9.76 -14.05
N TYR A 79 10.59 -9.06 -14.17
CA TYR A 79 11.71 -9.50 -15.01
C TYR A 79 12.47 -10.69 -14.41
N PHE A 80 12.72 -10.67 -13.10
CA PHE A 80 13.40 -11.75 -12.41
C PHE A 80 12.69 -13.10 -12.60
N ILE A 81 11.37 -13.12 -12.43
CA ILE A 81 10.54 -14.30 -12.62
C ILE A 81 10.52 -14.73 -14.09
N GLN A 82 10.38 -13.78 -15.03
CA GLN A 82 10.44 -14.09 -16.46
C GLN A 82 11.75 -14.78 -16.83
N LYS A 83 12.88 -14.28 -16.33
CA LYS A 83 14.20 -14.85 -16.63
C LYS A 83 14.42 -16.23 -16.01
N ASN A 84 13.77 -16.52 -14.89
CA ASN A 84 13.92 -17.78 -14.15
C ASN A 84 12.69 -18.67 -14.24
N GLN A 85 11.81 -18.49 -15.22
CA GLN A 85 10.50 -19.14 -15.29
C GLN A 85 10.59 -20.67 -15.17
N GLU A 86 11.50 -21.31 -15.90
CA GLU A 86 11.67 -22.78 -15.86
C GLU A 86 12.16 -23.32 -14.51
N LYS A 87 12.91 -22.49 -13.76
CA LYS A 87 13.54 -22.84 -12.48
C LYS A 87 12.82 -22.25 -11.28
N LEU A 88 11.68 -21.60 -11.48
CA LEU A 88 10.98 -20.83 -10.45
C LEU A 88 10.66 -21.67 -9.19
N ASN A 89 10.28 -22.93 -9.40
CA ASN A 89 9.91 -23.86 -8.35
C ASN A 89 11.10 -24.62 -7.73
N THR A 90 12.35 -24.28 -8.11
CA THR A 90 13.53 -24.83 -7.45
C THR A 90 13.79 -24.11 -6.12
N LEU A 91 14.22 -24.87 -5.11
CA LEU A 91 14.50 -24.32 -3.79
C LEU A 91 15.51 -23.14 -3.85
N LYS A 92 16.51 -23.21 -4.74
CA LYS A 92 17.50 -22.15 -4.90
C LYS A 92 16.88 -20.83 -5.35
N VAL A 93 16.03 -20.86 -6.39
CA VAL A 93 15.38 -19.64 -6.92
C VAL A 93 14.37 -19.11 -5.90
N PHE A 94 13.62 -20.00 -5.25
CA PHE A 94 12.68 -19.61 -4.20
C PHE A 94 13.37 -18.90 -3.02
N LEU A 95 14.47 -19.46 -2.49
CA LEU A 95 15.25 -18.82 -1.42
C LEU A 95 15.83 -17.48 -1.86
N MET A 96 16.29 -17.39 -3.11
CA MET A 96 16.78 -16.12 -3.67
C MET A 96 15.67 -15.07 -3.74
N MET A 97 14.47 -15.42 -4.18
CA MET A 97 13.30 -14.55 -4.18
C MET A 97 12.94 -14.09 -2.77
N LEU A 98 13.00 -15.01 -1.81
CA LEU A 98 12.70 -14.72 -0.40
C LEU A 98 13.72 -13.74 0.20
N VAL A 99 15.00 -13.90 -0.07
CA VAL A 99 16.04 -12.96 0.38
C VAL A 99 15.87 -11.60 -0.30
N LEU A 100 15.71 -11.57 -1.62
CA LEU A 100 15.55 -10.33 -2.38
C LEU A 100 14.27 -9.55 -2.01
N SER A 101 13.21 -10.21 -1.58
CA SER A 101 12.01 -9.55 -1.06
C SER A 101 12.15 -9.17 0.42
N GLY A 102 12.84 -9.98 1.20
CA GLY A 102 13.03 -9.76 2.64
C GLY A 102 13.79 -8.49 2.96
N ILE A 103 14.84 -8.18 2.19
CA ILE A 103 15.66 -6.97 2.41
C ILE A 103 14.81 -5.69 2.36
N PRO A 104 14.08 -5.36 1.28
CA PRO A 104 13.26 -4.15 1.26
C PRO A 104 12.13 -4.16 2.29
N ILE A 105 11.49 -5.31 2.55
CA ILE A 105 10.43 -5.41 3.56
C ILE A 105 10.98 -5.10 4.96
N ILE A 106 12.16 -5.61 5.31
CA ILE A 106 12.81 -5.34 6.61
C ILE A 106 13.21 -3.87 6.71
N LEU A 107 13.74 -3.27 5.64
CA LEU A 107 14.06 -1.84 5.62
C LEU A 107 12.83 -0.97 5.84
N ILE A 108 11.72 -1.27 5.16
CA ILE A 108 10.45 -0.55 5.33
C ILE A 108 9.90 -0.74 6.76
N LYS A 109 9.99 -1.96 7.32
CA LYS A 109 9.57 -2.23 8.70
C LYS A 109 10.38 -1.42 9.71
N LYS A 110 11.69 -1.24 9.49
CA LYS A 110 12.56 -0.43 10.34
C LYS A 110 12.25 1.08 10.29
N GLN A 111 11.49 1.55 9.30
CA GLN A 111 10.98 2.93 9.18
C GLN A 111 9.66 3.15 9.92
N PRO A 112 9.35 2.46 10.99
CA PRO A 112 8.07 2.10 11.64
C PRO A 112 6.82 2.15 10.70
N ALA A 113 6.96 1.68 9.48
CA ALA A 113 5.90 1.64 8.46
C ALA A 113 5.29 0.24 8.31
N LEU A 114 4.65 -0.28 9.37
CA LEU A 114 4.12 -1.64 9.41
C LEU A 114 3.10 -1.90 8.28
N SER A 115 2.14 -0.99 8.08
CA SER A 115 1.11 -1.13 7.03
C SER A 115 1.74 -1.21 5.64
N THR A 116 2.70 -0.33 5.33
CA THR A 116 3.40 -0.33 4.04
C THR A 116 4.22 -1.60 3.82
N SER A 117 4.84 -2.15 4.89
CA SER A 117 5.58 -3.42 4.79
C SER A 117 4.66 -4.60 4.50
N ILE A 118 3.47 -4.64 5.10
CA ILE A 118 2.45 -5.67 4.83
C ILE A 118 1.94 -5.57 3.38
N ILE A 119 1.58 -4.35 2.93
CA ILE A 119 1.15 -4.12 1.54
C ILE A 119 2.24 -4.56 0.56
N THR A 120 3.49 -4.21 0.82
CA THR A 120 4.62 -4.63 -0.03
C THR A 120 4.76 -6.14 -0.09
N ALA A 121 4.60 -6.83 1.04
CA ALA A 121 4.61 -8.30 1.09
C ALA A 121 3.45 -8.91 0.29
N ILE A 122 2.24 -8.36 0.41
CA ILE A 122 1.06 -8.81 -0.36
C ILE A 122 1.31 -8.65 -1.86
N VAL A 123 1.85 -7.50 -2.30
CA VAL A 123 2.16 -7.25 -3.71
C VAL A 123 3.19 -8.25 -4.24
N ILE A 124 4.26 -8.50 -3.49
CA ILE A 124 5.29 -9.47 -3.87
C ILE A 124 4.72 -10.88 -3.95
N CYS A 125 3.92 -11.30 -2.96
CA CYS A 125 3.24 -12.60 -2.99
C CYS A 125 2.29 -12.72 -4.18
N GLY A 126 1.55 -11.66 -4.52
CA GLY A 126 0.69 -11.60 -5.69
C GLY A 126 1.46 -11.80 -7.00
N ILE A 127 2.62 -11.16 -7.15
CA ILE A 127 3.48 -11.33 -8.32
C ILE A 127 4.05 -12.76 -8.40
N TRP A 128 4.45 -13.36 -7.28
CA TRP A 128 4.93 -14.73 -7.24
C TRP A 128 3.84 -15.72 -7.63
N PHE A 129 2.62 -15.51 -7.14
CA PHE A 129 1.46 -16.29 -7.51
C PHE A 129 1.17 -16.21 -9.01
N LEU A 130 1.10 -15.00 -9.56
CA LEU A 130 0.88 -14.75 -10.98
C LEU A 130 2.02 -15.27 -11.86
N GLY A 131 3.23 -15.34 -11.31
CA GLY A 131 4.43 -15.87 -11.97
C GLY A 131 4.45 -17.38 -12.12
N GLY A 132 3.50 -18.10 -11.51
CA GLY A 132 3.41 -19.56 -11.59
C GLY A 132 4.17 -20.31 -10.52
N LEU A 133 4.37 -19.69 -9.35
CA LEU A 133 4.86 -20.41 -8.18
C LEU A 133 3.89 -21.54 -7.81
N SER A 134 4.42 -22.73 -7.50
CA SER A 134 3.58 -23.90 -7.23
C SER A 134 2.65 -23.69 -6.02
N TYR A 135 1.41 -24.14 -6.15
CA TYR A 135 0.42 -24.06 -5.05
C TYR A 135 0.89 -24.75 -3.76
N LYS A 136 1.78 -25.74 -3.86
CA LYS A 136 2.37 -26.41 -2.69
C LYS A 136 3.25 -25.44 -1.90
N VAL A 137 4.06 -24.64 -2.59
CA VAL A 137 4.93 -23.62 -1.96
C VAL A 137 4.07 -22.51 -1.37
N ILE A 138 3.07 -22.03 -2.09
CA ILE A 138 2.14 -21.01 -1.60
C ILE A 138 1.39 -21.52 -0.36
N GLY A 139 0.86 -22.74 -0.43
CA GLY A 139 0.18 -23.37 0.71
C GLY A 139 1.08 -23.53 1.94
N SER A 140 2.34 -23.91 1.76
CA SER A 140 3.29 -24.01 2.88
C SER A 140 3.62 -22.63 3.49
N VAL A 141 3.78 -21.59 2.68
CA VAL A 141 4.00 -20.22 3.16
C VAL A 141 2.78 -19.73 3.94
N LEU A 142 1.57 -19.92 3.42
CA LEU A 142 0.33 -19.55 4.11
C LEU A 142 0.11 -20.35 5.39
N ALA A 143 0.42 -21.64 5.38
CA ALA A 143 0.33 -22.51 6.57
C ALA A 143 1.24 -22.07 7.72
N VAL A 144 2.34 -21.36 7.43
CA VAL A 144 3.21 -20.75 8.45
C VAL A 144 2.78 -19.32 8.76
N ALA A 145 2.48 -18.52 7.73
CA ALA A 145 2.18 -17.09 7.88
C ALA A 145 0.87 -16.87 8.68
N ILE A 146 -0.19 -17.63 8.39
CA ILE A 146 -1.48 -17.45 9.05
C ILE A 146 -1.41 -17.74 10.56
N PRO A 147 -0.89 -18.91 11.02
CA PRO A 147 -0.75 -19.15 12.46
C PRO A 147 0.21 -18.17 13.15
N THR A 148 1.29 -17.75 12.47
CA THR A 148 2.21 -16.75 13.01
C THR A 148 1.52 -15.40 13.19
N PHE A 149 0.69 -14.97 12.22
CA PHE A 149 -0.09 -13.75 12.32
C PHE A 149 -1.12 -13.82 13.45
N ILE A 150 -1.90 -14.89 13.52
CA ILE A 150 -2.88 -15.11 14.60
C ILE A 150 -2.16 -15.17 15.97
N GLY A 151 -1.08 -15.92 16.06
CA GLY A 151 -0.27 -16.01 17.28
C GLY A 151 0.31 -14.65 17.71
N SER A 152 0.75 -13.82 16.76
CA SER A 152 1.23 -12.47 17.06
C SER A 152 0.12 -11.58 17.61
N ILE A 153 -1.10 -11.64 17.07
CA ILE A 153 -2.26 -10.91 17.61
C ILE A 153 -2.58 -11.38 19.04
N ILE A 154 -2.63 -12.69 19.27
CA ILE A 154 -2.88 -13.26 20.60
C ILE A 154 -1.81 -12.79 21.60
N LEU A 155 -0.54 -12.81 21.22
CA LEU A 155 0.57 -12.34 22.04
C LEU A 155 0.46 -10.83 22.36
N ILE A 156 0.06 -10.00 21.38
CA ILE A 156 -0.15 -8.56 21.58
C ILE A 156 -1.28 -8.33 22.58
N VAL A 157 -2.38 -9.06 22.45
CA VAL A 157 -3.54 -8.91 23.34
C VAL A 157 -3.23 -9.40 24.76
N THR A 158 -2.49 -10.51 24.89
CA THR A 158 -2.23 -11.16 26.19
C THR A 158 -1.04 -10.60 26.95
N LYS A 159 0.08 -10.32 26.28
CA LYS A 159 1.34 -9.87 26.88
C LYS A 159 1.61 -8.35 26.77
N GLY A 160 0.74 -7.60 26.07
CA GLY A 160 0.80 -6.15 26.05
C GLY A 160 1.99 -5.55 25.29
N LYS A 161 2.50 -4.44 25.78
CA LYS A 161 3.39 -3.48 25.12
C LYS A 161 4.79 -3.99 24.73
N SER A 162 5.15 -5.24 25.06
CA SER A 162 6.54 -5.75 24.93
C SER A 162 7.00 -6.04 23.49
N PHE A 163 6.07 -6.18 22.52
CA PHE A 163 6.39 -6.65 21.16
C PHE A 163 6.24 -5.60 20.06
N LEU A 164 5.54 -4.51 20.34
CA LEU A 164 5.27 -3.44 19.38
C LEU A 164 5.69 -2.10 19.97
N GLU A 165 6.04 -1.17 19.08
CA GLU A 165 6.18 0.23 19.47
C GLU A 165 4.86 0.72 20.09
N PRO A 166 4.90 1.61 21.11
CA PRO A 166 3.70 2.06 21.82
C PRO A 166 2.58 2.53 20.89
N TYR A 167 2.94 3.22 19.84
CA TYR A 167 2.03 3.71 18.82
C TYR A 167 1.35 2.58 18.02
N GLN A 168 2.09 1.53 17.63
CA GLN A 168 1.55 0.38 16.90
C GLN A 168 0.62 -0.44 17.79
N TYR A 169 1.01 -0.63 19.06
CA TYR A 169 0.18 -1.29 20.06
C TYR A 169 -1.16 -0.58 20.23
N LEU A 170 -1.15 0.75 20.40
CA LEU A 170 -2.37 1.54 20.54
C LEU A 170 -3.28 1.43 19.33
N ARG A 171 -2.74 1.40 18.10
CA ARG A 171 -3.55 1.20 16.89
C ARG A 171 -4.24 -0.16 16.85
N VAL A 172 -3.52 -1.24 17.18
CA VAL A 172 -4.11 -2.59 17.21
C VAL A 172 -5.18 -2.68 18.31
N MET A 173 -4.89 -2.16 19.50
CA MET A 173 -5.81 -2.23 20.63
C MET A 173 -7.02 -1.32 20.45
N SER A 174 -6.90 -0.17 19.81
CA SER A 174 -8.04 0.70 19.49
C SER A 174 -9.01 0.05 18.51
N TRP A 175 -8.52 -0.84 17.65
CA TRP A 175 -9.36 -1.63 16.75
C TRP A 175 -10.07 -2.80 17.46
N ILE A 176 -9.35 -3.52 18.36
CA ILE A 176 -9.90 -4.70 19.08
C ILE A 176 -10.79 -4.27 20.25
N GLN A 177 -10.40 -3.23 21.00
CA GLN A 177 -11.08 -2.75 22.19
C GLN A 177 -11.32 -1.22 22.15
N PRO A 178 -12.14 -0.70 21.22
CA PRO A 178 -12.31 0.73 21.00
C PRO A 178 -12.83 1.48 22.24
N LYS A 179 -13.66 0.83 23.05
CA LYS A 179 -14.18 1.43 24.28
C LYS A 179 -13.09 1.68 25.33
N LYS A 180 -12.09 0.79 25.43
CA LYS A 180 -11.01 0.92 26.42
C LYS A 180 -9.95 1.92 25.97
N TYR A 181 -9.75 2.07 24.66
CA TYR A 181 -8.75 2.94 24.03
C TYR A 181 -9.42 4.08 23.25
N ALA A 182 -10.45 4.71 23.87
CA ALA A 182 -11.33 5.69 23.21
C ALA A 182 -10.56 6.85 22.55
N MET A 183 -9.53 7.38 23.18
CA MET A 183 -8.71 8.47 22.61
C MET A 183 -8.01 8.07 21.31
N SER A 184 -7.48 6.85 21.24
CA SER A 184 -6.81 6.33 20.03
C SER A 184 -7.82 5.87 18.96
N ALA A 185 -9.04 5.52 19.36
CA ALA A 185 -10.13 5.12 18.48
C ALA A 185 -10.95 6.31 17.96
N LEU A 186 -10.77 7.51 18.53
CA LEU A 186 -11.60 8.69 18.28
C LEU A 186 -11.67 9.05 16.78
N GLN A 187 -10.53 9.08 16.11
CA GLN A 187 -10.48 9.42 14.68
C GLN A 187 -11.23 8.41 13.82
N GLN A 188 -11.08 7.12 14.12
CA GLN A 188 -11.78 6.05 13.40
C GLN A 188 -13.30 6.12 13.66
N GLN A 189 -13.72 6.39 14.88
CA GLN A 189 -15.14 6.54 15.21
C GLN A 189 -15.73 7.78 14.53
N ASN A 190 -15.03 8.92 14.56
CA ASN A 190 -15.45 10.12 13.87
C ASN A 190 -15.54 9.90 12.35
N SER A 191 -14.62 9.13 11.78
CA SER A 191 -14.64 8.72 10.38
C SER A 191 -15.89 7.92 10.03
N ILE A 192 -16.24 6.92 10.85
CA ILE A 192 -17.46 6.12 10.67
C ILE A 192 -18.71 7.00 10.81
N MET A 193 -18.72 7.89 11.80
CA MET A 193 -19.84 8.84 11.99
C MET A 193 -19.99 9.80 10.79
N ALA A 194 -18.87 10.30 10.24
CA ALA A 194 -18.88 11.16 9.06
C ALA A 194 -19.52 10.45 7.86
N ILE A 195 -19.06 9.22 7.54
CA ILE A 195 -19.65 8.41 6.45
C ILE A 195 -21.14 8.16 6.68
N GLY A 196 -21.52 7.74 7.90
CA GLY A 196 -22.91 7.46 8.25
C GLY A 196 -23.80 8.70 8.19
N SER A 197 -23.27 9.87 8.53
CA SER A 197 -24.00 11.14 8.50
C SER A 197 -24.35 11.63 7.10
N GLY A 198 -23.64 11.15 6.06
CA GLY A 198 -23.89 11.48 4.67
C GLY A 198 -25.12 10.81 4.07
N GLN A 199 -25.65 9.76 4.71
CA GLN A 199 -26.82 9.02 4.20
C GLN A 199 -26.68 8.59 2.73
N LEU A 200 -27.77 8.63 1.93
CA LEU A 200 -27.75 8.21 0.52
C LEU A 200 -27.07 9.22 -0.41
N PHE A 201 -27.36 10.50 -0.28
CA PHE A 201 -26.98 11.53 -1.25
C PHE A 201 -25.97 12.56 -0.71
N GLY A 202 -25.53 12.40 0.53
CA GLY A 202 -24.59 13.31 1.17
C GLY A 202 -25.21 14.61 1.67
N LYS A 203 -24.40 15.37 2.42
CA LYS A 203 -24.79 16.71 2.92
C LYS A 203 -24.53 17.82 1.90
N GLY A 204 -23.98 17.49 0.74
CA GLY A 204 -23.56 18.43 -0.30
C GLY A 204 -22.09 18.86 -0.18
N LEU A 205 -21.50 19.22 -1.34
CA LEU A 205 -20.12 19.68 -1.43
C LEU A 205 -19.96 21.01 -0.68
N ASN A 206 -18.86 21.13 0.08
CA ASN A 206 -18.53 22.32 0.86
C ASN A 206 -19.64 22.80 1.81
N ASN A 207 -20.42 21.87 2.35
CA ASN A 207 -21.42 22.21 3.35
C ASN A 207 -20.76 22.84 4.58
N THR A 208 -21.14 24.10 4.90
CA THR A 208 -20.63 24.87 6.05
C THR A 208 -21.46 24.71 7.30
N GLY A 209 -22.45 23.81 7.29
CA GLY A 209 -23.33 23.57 8.43
C GLY A 209 -22.57 23.14 9.70
N ALA A 210 -23.06 23.56 10.84
CA ALA A 210 -22.48 23.27 12.16
C ALA A 210 -22.42 21.75 12.47
N ALA A 211 -23.20 20.94 11.78
CA ALA A 211 -23.25 19.47 11.93
C ALA A 211 -22.25 18.72 11.02
N SER A 212 -21.34 19.42 10.35
CA SER A 212 -20.29 18.80 9.53
C SER A 212 -19.10 18.37 10.39
N MET A 213 -18.70 17.11 10.29
CA MET A 213 -17.52 16.58 10.98
C MET A 213 -16.23 17.20 10.43
N LYS A 214 -16.22 17.58 9.14
CA LYS A 214 -15.14 18.32 8.48
C LYS A 214 -14.94 19.70 9.09
N ASN A 215 -16.00 20.50 9.20
CA ASN A 215 -15.93 21.88 9.68
C ASN A 215 -15.68 21.96 11.18
N GLY A 216 -16.12 20.97 11.95
CA GLY A 216 -15.84 20.88 13.38
C GLY A 216 -14.43 20.46 13.74
N ASN A 217 -13.53 20.19 12.73
CA ASN A 217 -12.18 19.66 12.94
C ASN A 217 -12.15 18.37 13.78
N PHE A 218 -13.23 17.57 13.75
CA PHE A 218 -13.30 16.32 14.49
C PHE A 218 -12.45 15.21 13.88
N ILE A 219 -12.04 15.38 12.60
CA ILE A 219 -11.18 14.43 11.87
C ILE A 219 -9.87 15.15 11.57
N ALA A 220 -8.81 14.75 12.27
CA ALA A 220 -7.46 15.17 11.91
C ALA A 220 -7.09 14.56 10.56
N GLU A 221 -6.25 15.24 9.77
CA GLU A 221 -5.79 14.78 8.44
C GLU A 221 -6.97 14.45 7.48
N SER A 222 -8.04 15.25 7.55
CA SER A 222 -9.24 15.10 6.73
C SER A 222 -8.99 15.17 5.22
N HIS A 223 -7.90 15.82 4.81
CA HIS A 223 -7.51 16.00 3.40
C HIS A 223 -6.57 14.92 2.86
N THR A 224 -6.13 13.98 3.69
CA THR A 224 -5.17 12.92 3.36
C THR A 224 -5.72 11.54 3.77
N ASP A 225 -5.46 11.11 4.97
CA ASP A 225 -5.74 9.74 5.44
C ASP A 225 -7.25 9.43 5.53
N PHE A 226 -8.08 10.43 5.78
CA PHE A 226 -9.52 10.26 5.95
C PHE A 226 -10.36 10.93 4.85
N ILE A 227 -9.79 11.15 3.67
CA ILE A 227 -10.48 11.81 2.56
C ILE A 227 -11.74 11.05 2.12
N PHE A 228 -11.73 9.72 2.19
CA PHE A 228 -12.89 8.90 1.88
C PHE A 228 -14.06 9.14 2.85
N SER A 229 -13.77 9.43 4.12
CA SER A 229 -14.78 9.75 5.11
C SER A 229 -15.45 11.10 4.83
N ILE A 230 -14.67 12.07 4.36
CA ILE A 230 -15.21 13.36 3.92
C ILE A 230 -16.04 13.20 2.64
N ALA A 231 -15.56 12.38 1.69
CA ALA A 231 -16.35 12.05 0.51
C ALA A 231 -17.67 11.38 0.87
N GLY A 232 -17.67 10.50 1.88
CA GLY A 232 -18.87 9.87 2.41
C GLY A 232 -19.85 10.86 3.06
N GLU A 233 -19.34 11.85 3.80
CA GLU A 233 -20.16 12.90 4.38
C GLU A 233 -20.78 13.83 3.30
N GLU A 234 -19.95 14.26 2.32
CA GLU A 234 -20.35 15.23 1.31
C GLU A 234 -21.19 14.63 0.17
N LEU A 235 -20.84 13.42 -0.31
CA LEU A 235 -21.44 12.76 -1.48
C LEU A 235 -22.38 11.61 -1.11
N GLY A 236 -22.37 11.17 0.15
CA GLY A 236 -23.17 10.07 0.65
C GLY A 236 -22.81 8.71 0.09
N PHE A 237 -23.68 7.74 0.31
CA PHE A 237 -23.49 6.36 -0.14
C PHE A 237 -23.29 6.25 -1.66
N VAL A 238 -24.11 6.98 -2.43
CA VAL A 238 -24.03 6.95 -3.90
C VAL A 238 -22.67 7.45 -4.38
N GLY A 239 -22.17 8.56 -3.82
CA GLY A 239 -20.83 9.06 -4.16
C GLY A 239 -19.72 8.09 -3.81
N CYS A 240 -19.78 7.47 -2.63
CA CYS A 240 -18.82 6.43 -2.23
C CYS A 240 -18.84 5.23 -3.19
N MET A 241 -20.02 4.77 -3.61
CA MET A 241 -20.14 3.66 -4.57
C MET A 241 -19.58 4.01 -5.93
N ILE A 242 -19.73 5.25 -6.40
CA ILE A 242 -19.12 5.72 -7.64
C ILE A 242 -17.58 5.70 -7.51
N ILE A 243 -17.02 6.20 -6.42
CA ILE A 243 -15.57 6.20 -6.19
C ILE A 243 -15.03 4.76 -6.18
N ILE A 244 -15.65 3.86 -5.42
CA ILE A 244 -15.27 2.44 -5.38
C ILE A 244 -15.41 1.81 -6.77
N GLY A 245 -16.49 2.10 -7.48
CA GLY A 245 -16.73 1.60 -8.85
C GLY A 245 -15.63 2.04 -9.82
N LEU A 246 -15.21 3.30 -9.77
CA LEU A 246 -14.11 3.80 -10.59
C LEU A 246 -12.77 3.12 -10.26
N LEU A 247 -12.48 2.91 -8.98
CA LEU A 247 -11.28 2.15 -8.57
C LEU A 247 -11.32 0.71 -9.07
N LEU A 248 -12.48 0.05 -8.98
CA LEU A 248 -12.66 -1.30 -9.51
C LEU A 248 -12.48 -1.36 -11.04
N VAL A 249 -12.95 -0.35 -11.78
CA VAL A 249 -12.73 -0.26 -13.23
C VAL A 249 -11.23 -0.23 -13.53
N ILE A 250 -10.44 0.58 -12.82
CA ILE A 250 -8.98 0.63 -13.02
C ILE A 250 -8.34 -0.72 -12.73
N VAL A 251 -8.74 -1.40 -11.67
CA VAL A 251 -8.23 -2.74 -11.32
C VAL A 251 -8.59 -3.75 -12.40
N ILE A 252 -9.83 -3.75 -12.89
CA ILE A 252 -10.29 -4.64 -13.98
C ILE A 252 -9.49 -4.38 -15.24
N GLU A 253 -9.24 -3.11 -15.62
CA GLU A 253 -8.39 -2.77 -16.76
C GLU A 253 -6.96 -3.32 -16.60
N CYS A 254 -6.35 -3.19 -15.43
CA CYS A 254 -5.04 -3.78 -15.17
C CYS A 254 -5.05 -5.30 -15.33
N ILE A 255 -6.11 -5.99 -14.87
CA ILE A 255 -6.27 -7.43 -15.03
C ILE A 255 -6.49 -7.81 -16.51
N MET A 256 -7.27 -7.03 -17.26
CA MET A 256 -7.48 -7.26 -18.68
C MET A 256 -6.18 -7.08 -19.49
N ILE A 257 -5.39 -6.05 -19.17
CA ILE A 257 -4.06 -5.85 -19.76
C ILE A 257 -3.15 -7.02 -19.42
N ALA A 258 -3.13 -7.48 -18.16
CA ALA A 258 -2.36 -8.65 -17.75
C ALA A 258 -2.73 -9.91 -18.55
N ARG A 259 -4.03 -10.13 -18.80
CA ARG A 259 -4.51 -11.29 -19.60
C ARG A 259 -4.15 -11.18 -21.08
N LYS A 260 -4.17 -9.99 -21.67
CA LYS A 260 -3.86 -9.74 -23.08
C LYS A 260 -2.36 -9.60 -23.37
N SER A 261 -1.53 -9.42 -22.36
CA SER A 261 -0.08 -9.25 -22.51
C SER A 261 0.56 -10.50 -23.13
N LYS A 262 1.35 -10.31 -24.20
CA LYS A 262 2.08 -11.39 -24.89
C LYS A 262 3.29 -11.90 -24.11
N GLY A 263 3.90 -11.06 -23.27
CA GLY A 263 5.09 -11.39 -22.47
C GLY A 263 4.76 -11.63 -21.00
N LEU A 264 5.49 -12.56 -20.35
CA LEU A 264 5.29 -12.86 -18.94
C LEU A 264 5.56 -11.63 -18.08
N ALA A 265 6.61 -10.83 -18.37
CA ALA A 265 6.89 -9.62 -17.59
C ALA A 265 5.75 -8.60 -17.67
N GLY A 266 5.20 -8.33 -18.85
CA GLY A 266 4.05 -7.43 -19.01
C GLY A 266 2.83 -7.92 -18.22
N LYS A 267 2.56 -9.24 -18.24
CA LYS A 267 1.52 -9.86 -17.42
C LYS A 267 1.74 -9.63 -15.92
N LEU A 268 2.98 -9.79 -15.46
CA LEU A 268 3.34 -9.64 -14.05
C LEU A 268 3.33 -8.18 -13.60
N ILE A 269 3.75 -7.25 -14.47
CA ILE A 269 3.69 -5.82 -14.17
C ILE A 269 2.23 -5.38 -14.00
N ALA A 270 1.38 -5.67 -14.97
CA ALA A 270 -0.02 -5.27 -14.90
C ALA A 270 -0.76 -5.96 -13.75
N GLY A 271 -0.51 -7.25 -13.51
CA GLY A 271 -1.07 -7.98 -12.38
C GLY A 271 -0.53 -7.51 -11.02
N GLY A 272 0.75 -7.18 -10.94
CA GLY A 272 1.35 -6.58 -9.75
C GLY A 272 0.77 -5.20 -9.43
N MET A 273 0.54 -4.36 -10.44
CA MET A 273 -0.14 -3.07 -10.28
C MET A 273 -1.59 -3.24 -9.82
N ALA A 274 -2.33 -4.22 -10.39
CA ALA A 274 -3.67 -4.55 -9.90
C ALA A 274 -3.67 -4.94 -8.43
N THR A 275 -2.72 -5.82 -8.02
CA THR A 275 -2.57 -6.23 -6.61
C THR A 275 -2.23 -5.05 -5.71
N LEU A 276 -1.35 -4.15 -6.18
CA LEU A 276 -1.00 -2.93 -5.44
C LEU A 276 -2.22 -2.03 -5.24
N LEU A 277 -2.98 -1.75 -6.29
CA LEU A 277 -4.17 -0.91 -6.22
C LEU A 277 -5.22 -1.51 -5.28
N VAL A 278 -5.51 -2.80 -5.38
CA VAL A 278 -6.44 -3.48 -4.46
C VAL A 278 -5.95 -3.38 -3.02
N SER A 279 -4.69 -3.72 -2.74
CA SER A 279 -4.17 -3.74 -1.37
C SER A 279 -4.00 -2.36 -0.73
N GLN A 280 -3.98 -1.27 -1.52
CA GLN A 280 -3.94 0.11 -1.01
C GLN A 280 -5.32 0.74 -0.84
N SER A 281 -6.31 0.31 -1.64
CA SER A 281 -7.66 0.88 -1.62
C SER A 281 -8.58 0.23 -0.59
N PHE A 282 -8.26 -0.99 -0.18
CA PHE A 282 -9.02 -1.81 0.78
C PHE A 282 -8.13 -2.29 1.93
#